data_69fa07c5690cee684280400a76d30b26
#
_entry.id   69fa07c5690cee684280400a76d30b26
#
_cell.length_a   1.000
_cell.length_b   1.000
_cell.length_c   1.000
_cell.angle_alpha   90.00
_cell.angle_beta   90.00
_cell.angle_gamma   90.00
#
_symmetry.space_group_name_H-M   'P 1'
#
loop_
_entity.id
_entity.type
_entity.pdbx_description
1 polymer ?
#
loop_
_entity_poly.entity_id
_entity_poly.type
_entity_poly.pdbx_seq_one_letter_code
_entity_poly.pdbx_strand_id
1 'polypeptide(L)'
;MNANAKRRKTMAGEGAPSHEELLYRLQSLAERAVRRYALPTTVTLQLINLSENATYRVDDSATGSKWALRVHREGYHSRTAIASELQWQIALKASGAAITPTPMRGNDGEFIQTVANEGLPRPRNVVLFAWEEGQEPAATDTAGFETMGEIAARMHAHVRTWQRPPWFERHTWDFETSLGKRPHWGRWQDGIGITAEALEVFGETVRLIERRLDRFGKTPDRFNLIHGDMRLANLLTDRSTIKVIDFDDCGFSWFLYDCATTVSFFEDNSEVPELLEAWVRGYRRVGTLSAEEEAEIDSFVMLRRLLLVAWIGSHAETELAQSMGVAYTRGTLPLCERYLSRFGEARPSLGGS
;
A
#
# COMPACT_ATOMS: atom_id res chain seq x y z
N MET A 1 -7.56 -22.54 21.52
CA MET A 1 -8.23 -21.23 21.67
C MET A 1 -7.19 -20.20 22.06
N ASN A 2 -6.79 -19.35 21.11
CA ASN A 2 -5.57 -18.54 21.16
C ASN A 2 -5.76 -17.28 22.02
N ALA A 3 -4.77 -16.97 22.85
CA ALA A 3 -4.77 -15.80 23.75
C ALA A 3 -4.93 -14.45 23.00
N ASN A 4 -4.53 -14.37 21.72
CA ASN A 4 -4.73 -13.19 20.88
C ASN A 4 -6.17 -13.04 20.36
N ALA A 5 -6.89 -14.11 20.12
CA ALA A 5 -8.34 -14.06 19.83
C ALA A 5 -9.12 -13.60 21.07
N LYS A 6 -8.67 -13.99 22.27
CA LYS A 6 -9.23 -13.48 23.53
C LYS A 6 -8.85 -12.00 23.78
N ARG A 7 -7.64 -11.54 23.42
CA ARG A 7 -7.27 -10.12 23.55
C ARG A 7 -8.05 -9.22 22.57
N ARG A 8 -8.35 -9.68 21.34
CA ARG A 8 -9.22 -8.93 20.41
C ARG A 8 -10.68 -8.91 20.87
N LYS A 9 -11.19 -10.03 21.45
CA LYS A 9 -12.54 -10.06 22.04
C LYS A 9 -12.67 -9.26 23.34
N THR A 10 -11.59 -9.04 24.11
CA THR A 10 -11.60 -8.20 25.32
C THR A 10 -11.31 -6.72 25.03
N MET A 11 -10.92 -6.34 23.80
CA MET A 11 -10.87 -4.93 23.38
C MET A 11 -12.15 -4.48 22.63
N ALA A 12 -13.03 -5.39 22.24
CA ALA A 12 -14.44 -5.11 21.95
C ALA A 12 -15.20 -4.99 23.28
N GLY A 13 -14.74 -4.05 24.13
CA GLY A 13 -15.47 -3.63 25.33
C GLY A 13 -16.72 -2.88 24.90
N GLU A 14 -17.75 -3.01 25.70
CA GLU A 14 -18.98 -2.21 25.66
C GLU A 14 -18.62 -0.74 25.33
N GLY A 15 -18.84 -0.29 24.07
CA GLY A 15 -18.61 1.09 23.66
C GLY A 15 -17.91 1.33 22.32
N ALA A 16 -17.49 0.32 21.54
CA ALA A 16 -17.03 0.58 20.17
C ALA A 16 -18.23 1.04 19.32
N PRO A 17 -18.12 2.18 18.59
CA PRO A 17 -19.22 2.67 17.76
C PRO A 17 -19.57 1.65 16.67
N SER A 18 -20.85 1.57 16.30
CA SER A 18 -21.25 0.84 15.11
C SER A 18 -20.57 1.42 13.88
N HIS A 19 -20.52 0.66 12.77
CA HIS A 19 -19.97 1.17 11.51
C HIS A 19 -20.65 2.47 11.05
N GLU A 20 -21.98 2.53 11.14
CA GLU A 20 -22.77 3.71 10.81
C GLU A 20 -22.43 4.91 11.73
N GLU A 21 -22.31 4.65 13.02
CA GLU A 21 -21.89 5.67 13.98
C GLU A 21 -20.47 6.16 13.75
N LEU A 22 -19.54 5.28 13.37
CA LEU A 22 -18.18 5.66 13.00
C LEU A 22 -18.18 6.57 11.76
N LEU A 23 -18.92 6.21 10.71
CA LEU A 23 -19.08 7.03 9.51
C LEU A 23 -19.62 8.42 9.83
N TYR A 24 -20.67 8.51 10.66
CA TYR A 24 -21.24 9.79 11.11
C TYR A 24 -20.20 10.65 11.85
N ARG A 25 -19.43 10.05 12.76
CA ARG A 25 -18.41 10.75 13.54
C ARG A 25 -17.24 11.21 12.66
N LEU A 26 -16.82 10.40 11.69
CA LEU A 26 -15.78 10.76 10.72
C LEU A 26 -16.25 11.89 9.78
N GLN A 27 -17.51 11.85 9.34
CA GLN A 27 -18.11 12.93 8.54
C GLN A 27 -18.11 14.26 9.31
N SER A 28 -18.58 14.25 10.56
CA SER A 28 -18.57 15.42 11.43
C SER A 28 -17.16 15.94 11.69
N LEU A 29 -16.17 15.05 11.84
CA LEU A 29 -14.77 15.45 11.98
C LEU A 29 -14.25 16.09 10.69
N ALA A 30 -14.54 15.52 9.52
CA ALA A 30 -14.14 16.05 8.21
C ALA A 30 -14.73 17.46 7.97
N GLU A 31 -16.00 17.69 8.31
CA GLU A 31 -16.66 18.99 8.24
C GLU A 31 -16.00 20.06 9.14
N ARG A 32 -15.48 19.64 10.29
CA ARG A 32 -14.70 20.52 11.16
C ARG A 32 -13.29 20.77 10.62
N ALA A 33 -12.70 19.73 10.00
CA ALA A 33 -11.34 19.78 9.47
C ALA A 33 -11.22 20.72 8.27
N VAL A 34 -12.18 20.75 7.35
CA VAL A 34 -12.14 21.66 6.19
C VAL A 34 -12.10 23.14 6.60
N ARG A 35 -12.65 23.50 7.76
CA ARG A 35 -12.59 24.86 8.31
C ARG A 35 -11.20 25.28 8.77
N ARG A 36 -10.26 24.35 8.84
CA ARG A 36 -8.85 24.63 9.13
C ARG A 36 -8.08 25.09 7.91
N TYR A 37 -8.68 25.04 6.72
CA TYR A 37 -8.08 25.43 5.45
C TYR A 37 -8.81 26.64 4.88
N ALA A 38 -8.12 27.43 4.05
CA ALA A 38 -8.70 28.61 3.39
C ALA A 38 -9.62 28.20 2.22
N LEU A 39 -10.68 27.46 2.54
CA LEU A 39 -11.70 27.03 1.58
C LEU A 39 -12.99 27.84 1.73
N PRO A 40 -13.81 27.96 0.66
CA PRO A 40 -15.14 28.53 0.76
C PRO A 40 -16.00 27.82 1.82
N THR A 41 -16.88 28.56 2.47
CA THR A 41 -17.81 27.97 3.48
C THR A 41 -18.90 27.09 2.88
N THR A 42 -19.05 27.14 1.56
CA THR A 42 -20.07 26.44 0.75
C THR A 42 -19.62 25.06 0.26
N VAL A 43 -18.39 24.64 0.60
CA VAL A 43 -17.90 23.32 0.17
C VAL A 43 -18.75 22.18 0.76
N THR A 44 -18.91 21.15 -0.05
CA THR A 44 -19.56 19.88 0.34
C THR A 44 -18.53 18.76 0.41
N LEU A 45 -18.78 17.76 1.24
CA LEU A 45 -17.90 16.62 1.43
C LEU A 45 -18.63 15.33 1.06
N GLN A 46 -17.94 14.48 0.30
CA GLN A 46 -18.39 13.13 -0.02
C GLN A 46 -17.31 12.13 0.36
N LEU A 47 -17.62 11.18 1.21
CA LEU A 47 -16.72 10.04 1.48
C LEU A 47 -16.56 9.23 0.18
N ILE A 48 -15.31 9.02 -0.26
CA ILE A 48 -14.99 8.28 -1.48
C ILE A 48 -14.25 6.98 -1.19
N ASN A 49 -13.57 6.89 -0.05
CA ASN A 49 -12.89 5.66 0.38
C ASN A 49 -12.79 5.60 1.92
N LEU A 50 -12.97 4.40 2.46
CA LEU A 50 -12.71 4.08 3.86
C LEU A 50 -11.98 2.73 3.92
N SER A 51 -10.67 2.81 4.19
CA SER A 51 -9.80 1.66 4.44
C SER A 51 -8.99 1.91 5.71
N GLU A 52 -7.69 2.08 5.60
CA GLU A 52 -6.84 2.59 6.68
C GLU A 52 -7.20 4.04 7.04
N ASN A 53 -7.47 4.85 6.03
CA ASN A 53 -7.87 6.24 6.16
C ASN A 53 -9.29 6.46 5.63
N ALA A 54 -9.96 7.54 6.08
CA ALA A 54 -11.18 8.01 5.45
C ALA A 54 -10.81 9.17 4.49
N THR A 55 -11.07 8.97 3.19
CA THR A 55 -10.80 9.97 2.17
C THR A 55 -12.10 10.56 1.65
N TYR A 56 -12.18 11.89 1.70
CA TYR A 56 -13.33 12.67 1.24
C TYR A 56 -12.98 13.50 0.01
N ARG A 57 -13.85 13.50 -0.97
CA ARG A 57 -13.86 14.55 -1.98
C ARG A 57 -14.54 15.80 -1.40
N VAL A 58 -13.88 16.93 -1.55
CA VAL A 58 -14.39 18.23 -1.15
C VAL A 58 -14.68 19.03 -2.42
N ASP A 59 -15.93 19.41 -2.63
CA ASP A 59 -16.38 20.11 -3.84
C ASP A 59 -16.84 21.54 -3.50
N ASP A 60 -16.39 22.52 -4.26
CA ASP A 60 -16.99 23.86 -4.29
C ASP A 60 -17.84 24.02 -5.54
N SER A 61 -19.13 23.99 -5.40
CA SER A 61 -20.09 24.11 -6.50
C SER A 61 -20.07 25.49 -7.18
N ALA A 62 -19.58 26.53 -6.52
CA ALA A 62 -19.53 27.88 -7.06
C ALA A 62 -18.38 28.06 -8.07
N THR A 63 -17.23 27.43 -7.82
CA THR A 63 -16.03 27.55 -8.68
C THR A 63 -15.71 26.30 -9.47
N GLY A 64 -16.34 25.15 -9.14
CA GLY A 64 -15.99 23.84 -9.66
C GLY A 64 -14.67 23.28 -9.11
N SER A 65 -14.08 23.96 -8.13
CA SER A 65 -12.82 23.51 -7.49
C SER A 65 -13.06 22.26 -6.64
N LYS A 66 -12.06 21.39 -6.62
CA LYS A 66 -12.10 20.13 -5.87
C LYS A 66 -10.82 19.93 -5.06
N TRP A 67 -10.95 19.18 -3.96
CA TRP A 67 -9.82 18.75 -3.12
C TRP A 67 -10.08 17.35 -2.60
N ALA A 68 -9.01 16.68 -2.14
CA ALA A 68 -9.08 15.42 -1.40
C ALA A 68 -8.68 15.66 0.05
N LEU A 69 -9.58 15.37 0.99
CA LEU A 69 -9.33 15.45 2.43
C LEU A 69 -9.13 14.04 2.97
N ARG A 70 -7.92 13.74 3.49
CA ARG A 70 -7.61 12.46 4.11
C ARG A 70 -7.62 12.61 5.63
N VAL A 71 -8.50 11.86 6.28
CA VAL A 71 -8.56 11.70 7.74
C VAL A 71 -7.82 10.43 8.11
N HIS A 72 -6.68 10.57 8.77
CA HIS A 72 -5.82 9.42 9.10
C HIS A 72 -6.44 8.52 10.16
N ARG A 73 -6.24 7.19 10.00
CA ARG A 73 -6.60 6.18 10.98
C ARG A 73 -5.82 6.40 12.27
N GLU A 74 -6.49 6.17 13.40
CA GLU A 74 -5.86 6.28 14.71
C GLU A 74 -4.77 5.22 14.91
N GLY A 75 -3.58 5.69 15.31
CA GLY A 75 -2.48 4.80 15.70
C GLY A 75 -1.78 4.06 14.56
N TYR A 76 -2.17 4.30 13.29
CA TYR A 76 -1.47 3.71 12.15
C TYR A 76 -0.15 4.44 11.88
N HIS A 77 -0.20 5.76 11.75
CA HIS A 77 0.98 6.60 11.57
C HIS A 77 1.12 7.65 12.67
N SER A 78 2.36 7.93 13.08
CA SER A 78 2.70 9.11 13.88
C SER A 78 2.53 10.39 13.02
N ARG A 79 2.38 11.57 13.68
CA ARG A 79 2.40 12.84 12.98
C ARG A 79 3.71 13.04 12.19
N THR A 80 4.83 12.56 12.73
CA THR A 80 6.15 12.61 12.07
C THR A 80 6.19 11.73 10.83
N ALA A 81 5.61 10.52 10.89
CA ALA A 81 5.51 9.64 9.74
C ALA A 81 4.66 10.26 8.61
N ILE A 82 3.52 10.89 8.95
CA ILE A 82 2.70 11.63 7.98
C ILE A 82 3.50 12.81 7.38
N ALA A 83 4.21 13.58 8.20
CA ALA A 83 5.05 14.68 7.72
C ALA A 83 6.16 14.16 6.77
N SER A 84 6.73 12.99 7.05
CA SER A 84 7.74 12.34 6.20
C SER A 84 7.19 11.94 4.83
N GLU A 85 5.98 11.37 4.80
CA GLU A 85 5.25 11.09 3.55
C GLU A 85 5.08 12.37 2.72
N LEU A 86 4.50 13.42 3.30
CA LEU A 86 4.27 14.68 2.60
C LEU A 86 5.57 15.31 2.09
N GLN A 87 6.62 15.25 2.88
CA GLN A 87 7.93 15.78 2.49
C GLN A 87 8.50 15.04 1.28
N TRP A 88 8.33 13.71 1.21
CA TRP A 88 8.79 12.94 0.06
C TRP A 88 7.94 13.20 -1.18
N GLN A 89 6.62 13.27 -1.07
CA GLN A 89 5.72 13.65 -2.18
C GLN A 89 6.11 15.01 -2.79
N ILE A 90 6.34 16.02 -1.94
CA ILE A 90 6.77 17.36 -2.37
C ILE A 90 8.12 17.28 -3.11
N ALA A 91 9.07 16.51 -2.59
CA ALA A 91 10.38 16.35 -3.19
C ALA A 91 10.33 15.64 -4.55
N LEU A 92 9.52 14.58 -4.68
CA LEU A 92 9.29 13.86 -5.94
C LEU A 92 8.69 14.79 -7.01
N LYS A 93 7.68 15.57 -6.64
CA LYS A 93 7.04 16.54 -7.54
C LYS A 93 8.03 17.63 -7.96
N ALA A 94 8.78 18.19 -7.03
CA ALA A 94 9.76 19.25 -7.28
C ALA A 94 10.91 18.78 -8.20
N SER A 95 11.34 17.53 -8.08
CA SER A 95 12.38 16.94 -8.93
C SER A 95 11.88 16.47 -10.30
N GLY A 96 10.57 16.38 -10.50
CA GLY A 96 9.95 15.79 -11.69
C GLY A 96 10.03 14.25 -11.74
N ALA A 97 10.40 13.59 -10.63
CA ALA A 97 10.50 12.14 -10.57
C ALA A 97 9.12 11.46 -10.68
N ALA A 98 8.08 12.05 -10.07
CA ALA A 98 6.71 11.62 -10.20
C ALA A 98 5.74 12.81 -10.11
N ILE A 99 4.57 12.67 -10.73
CA ILE A 99 3.45 13.60 -10.52
C ILE A 99 2.66 13.09 -9.33
N THR A 100 2.65 13.88 -8.25
CA THR A 100 1.99 13.54 -6.98
C THR A 100 0.97 14.61 -6.61
N PRO A 101 -0.05 14.31 -5.77
CA PRO A 101 -0.95 15.31 -5.24
C PRO A 101 -0.18 16.40 -4.49
N THR A 102 -0.69 17.63 -4.54
CA THR A 102 -0.10 18.75 -3.81
C THR A 102 -0.76 18.90 -2.46
N PRO A 103 -0.05 18.69 -1.33
CA PRO A 103 -0.62 18.97 -0.02
C PRO A 103 -0.85 20.46 0.18
N MET A 104 -1.98 20.82 0.80
CA MET A 104 -2.40 22.18 1.06
C MET A 104 -2.10 22.58 2.51
N ARG A 105 -1.64 23.81 2.72
CA ARG A 105 -1.43 24.33 4.08
C ARG A 105 -2.74 24.79 4.70
N GLY A 106 -2.91 24.50 5.98
CA GLY A 106 -3.99 25.06 6.78
C GLY A 106 -3.78 26.55 7.09
N ASN A 107 -4.77 27.13 7.77
CA ASN A 107 -4.76 28.55 8.17
C ASN A 107 -3.63 28.92 9.15
N ASP A 108 -3.06 27.90 9.82
CA ASP A 108 -1.89 28.01 10.70
C ASP A 108 -0.55 27.84 9.96
N GLY A 109 -0.58 27.61 8.66
CA GLY A 109 0.60 27.37 7.83
C GLY A 109 1.09 25.92 7.82
N GLU A 110 0.51 25.02 8.62
CA GLU A 110 0.88 23.61 8.70
C GLU A 110 0.11 22.76 7.69
N PHE A 111 0.74 21.71 7.14
CA PHE A 111 0.05 20.74 6.27
C PHE A 111 -0.89 19.82 7.05
N ILE A 112 -0.45 19.37 8.22
CA ILE A 112 -1.18 18.40 9.03
C ILE A 112 -2.00 19.14 10.07
N GLN A 113 -3.32 19.01 9.98
CA GLN A 113 -4.24 19.57 10.97
C GLN A 113 -4.64 18.45 11.95
N THR A 114 -4.61 18.74 13.25
CA THR A 114 -5.10 17.81 14.27
C THR A 114 -6.47 18.27 14.75
N VAL A 115 -7.47 17.41 14.57
CA VAL A 115 -8.88 17.75 14.83
C VAL A 115 -9.48 16.76 15.82
N ALA A 116 -10.06 17.28 16.91
CA ALA A 116 -10.85 16.50 17.85
C ALA A 116 -12.33 16.50 17.45
N ASN A 117 -13.01 15.40 17.69
CA ASN A 117 -14.45 15.30 17.55
C ASN A 117 -15.06 14.51 18.72
N GLU A 118 -16.24 14.92 19.17
CA GLU A 118 -16.97 14.19 20.20
C GLU A 118 -17.30 12.78 19.72
N GLY A 119 -17.13 11.82 20.61
CA GLY A 119 -17.37 10.41 20.31
C GLY A 119 -16.22 9.68 19.63
N LEU A 120 -15.16 10.36 19.17
CA LEU A 120 -13.90 9.70 18.80
C LEU A 120 -12.93 9.72 19.99
N PRO A 121 -12.27 8.60 20.32
CA PRO A 121 -11.47 8.50 21.55
C PRO A 121 -10.25 9.41 21.53
N ARG A 122 -9.75 9.77 20.35
CA ARG A 122 -8.60 10.65 20.18
C ARG A 122 -8.77 11.57 18.98
N PRO A 123 -8.08 12.75 18.97
CA PRO A 123 -7.98 13.59 17.79
C PRO A 123 -7.39 12.83 16.59
N ARG A 124 -7.80 13.22 15.39
CA ARG A 124 -7.27 12.67 14.13
C ARG A 124 -6.37 13.68 13.43
N ASN A 125 -5.30 13.17 12.83
CA ASN A 125 -4.54 13.95 11.88
C ASN A 125 -5.27 13.99 10.54
N VAL A 126 -5.28 15.15 9.91
CA VAL A 126 -5.98 15.38 8.65
C VAL A 126 -5.07 16.15 7.71
N VAL A 127 -5.07 15.77 6.43
CA VAL A 127 -4.34 16.44 5.36
C VAL A 127 -5.29 16.71 4.20
N LEU A 128 -5.22 17.93 3.67
CA LEU A 128 -5.93 18.32 2.45
C LEU A 128 -4.95 18.31 1.28
N PHE A 129 -5.36 17.75 0.15
CA PHE A 129 -4.61 17.76 -1.10
C PHE A 129 -5.40 18.47 -2.20
N ALA A 130 -4.71 19.10 -3.13
CA ALA A 130 -5.31 19.46 -4.41
C ALA A 130 -5.84 18.20 -5.09
N TRP A 131 -7.02 18.31 -5.72
CA TRP A 131 -7.61 17.20 -6.46
C TRP A 131 -6.81 16.91 -7.72
N GLU A 132 -6.55 15.63 -7.97
CA GLU A 132 -5.94 15.16 -9.21
C GLU A 132 -6.99 14.45 -10.06
N GLU A 133 -7.21 14.93 -11.27
CA GLU A 133 -8.12 14.27 -12.24
C GLU A 133 -7.41 13.10 -12.90
N GLY A 134 -8.17 12.09 -13.26
CA GLY A 134 -7.70 10.87 -13.93
C GLY A 134 -8.59 9.68 -13.62
N GLN A 135 -8.27 8.56 -14.24
CA GLN A 135 -8.96 7.28 -14.05
C GLN A 135 -7.93 6.21 -13.70
N GLU A 136 -8.36 5.19 -12.96
CA GLU A 136 -7.52 4.02 -12.69
C GLU A 136 -7.10 3.36 -14.02
N PRO A 137 -5.80 3.01 -14.20
CA PRO A 137 -5.33 2.28 -15.38
C PRO A 137 -6.00 0.91 -15.48
N ALA A 138 -6.19 0.42 -16.70
CA ALA A 138 -6.70 -0.94 -16.92
C ALA A 138 -5.62 -1.99 -16.56
N ALA A 139 -6.05 -3.09 -15.96
CA ALA A 139 -5.16 -4.22 -15.60
C ALA A 139 -4.57 -4.96 -16.84
N THR A 140 -4.98 -4.59 -18.05
CA THR A 140 -4.48 -5.14 -19.33
C THR A 140 -3.64 -4.13 -20.13
N ASP A 141 -3.37 -2.94 -19.55
CA ASP A 141 -2.66 -1.86 -20.24
C ASP A 141 -1.14 -2.04 -20.16
N THR A 142 -0.58 -2.82 -21.07
CA THR A 142 0.87 -3.06 -21.18
C THR A 142 1.68 -1.76 -21.32
N ALA A 143 1.19 -0.76 -22.05
CA ALA A 143 1.87 0.54 -22.18
C ALA A 143 1.83 1.34 -20.86
N GLY A 144 0.74 1.23 -20.12
CA GLY A 144 0.63 1.78 -18.77
C GLY A 144 1.65 1.14 -17.83
N PHE A 145 1.82 -0.19 -17.88
CA PHE A 145 2.84 -0.89 -17.07
C PHE A 145 4.28 -0.49 -17.44
N GLU A 146 4.60 -0.26 -18.73
CA GLU A 146 5.89 0.33 -19.10
C GLU A 146 6.06 1.72 -18.46
N THR A 147 5.05 2.57 -18.52
CA THR A 147 5.09 3.90 -17.89
C THR A 147 5.24 3.83 -16.37
N MET A 148 4.57 2.88 -15.71
CA MET A 148 4.73 2.63 -14.27
C MET A 148 6.17 2.21 -13.92
N GLY A 149 6.79 1.35 -14.74
CA GLY A 149 8.20 0.98 -14.59
C GLY A 149 9.14 2.19 -14.68
N GLU A 150 8.92 3.08 -15.65
CA GLU A 150 9.70 4.33 -15.77
C GLU A 150 9.52 5.25 -14.54
N ILE A 151 8.29 5.40 -14.04
CA ILE A 151 8.00 6.22 -12.86
C ILE A 151 8.70 5.62 -11.64
N ALA A 152 8.58 4.31 -11.40
CA ALA A 152 9.25 3.63 -10.30
C ALA A 152 10.77 3.83 -10.37
N ALA A 153 11.38 3.66 -11.56
CA ALA A 153 12.82 3.88 -11.74
C ALA A 153 13.26 5.33 -11.43
N ARG A 154 12.45 6.34 -11.82
CA ARG A 154 12.71 7.75 -11.46
C ARG A 154 12.61 8.00 -9.97
N MET A 155 11.59 7.43 -9.31
CA MET A 155 11.42 7.54 -7.86
C MET A 155 12.57 6.86 -7.11
N HIS A 156 13.01 5.67 -7.54
CA HIS A 156 14.13 4.96 -6.95
C HIS A 156 15.46 5.66 -7.20
N ALA A 157 15.67 6.26 -8.38
CA ALA A 157 16.84 7.10 -8.63
C ALA A 157 16.86 8.35 -7.74
N HIS A 158 15.68 9.00 -7.56
CA HIS A 158 15.54 10.16 -6.68
C HIS A 158 15.98 9.83 -5.24
N VAL A 159 15.47 8.75 -4.64
CA VAL A 159 15.76 8.44 -3.22
C VAL A 159 17.22 8.07 -2.95
N ARG A 160 18.00 7.64 -3.97
CA ARG A 160 19.42 7.37 -3.82
C ARG A 160 20.26 8.63 -3.55
N THR A 161 19.77 9.81 -3.97
CA THR A 161 20.46 11.09 -3.84
C THR A 161 19.73 12.10 -2.97
N TRP A 162 18.45 11.88 -2.71
CA TRP A 162 17.65 12.78 -1.91
C TRP A 162 18.11 12.82 -0.46
N GLN A 163 18.38 14.04 0.04
CA GLN A 163 18.76 14.27 1.42
C GLN A 163 17.50 14.29 2.29
N ARG A 164 17.24 13.19 2.95
CA ARG A 164 16.13 13.07 3.89
C ARG A 164 16.35 13.96 5.11
N PRO A 165 15.31 14.65 5.60
CA PRO A 165 15.40 15.36 6.87
C PRO A 165 15.83 14.43 8.02
N PRO A 166 16.57 14.90 9.02
CA PRO A 166 17.02 14.06 10.14
C PRO A 166 15.88 13.42 10.97
N TRP A 167 14.71 14.04 10.93
CA TRP A 167 13.50 13.56 11.63
C TRP A 167 12.63 12.60 10.78
N PHE A 168 13.07 12.24 9.58
CA PHE A 168 12.31 11.40 8.65
C PHE A 168 12.06 10.01 9.23
N GLU A 169 10.80 9.63 9.34
CA GLU A 169 10.32 8.39 9.93
C GLU A 169 9.34 7.70 9.00
N ARG A 170 9.59 6.47 8.59
CA ARG A 170 8.64 5.62 7.85
C ARG A 170 8.82 4.16 8.24
N HIS A 171 7.78 3.36 8.00
CA HIS A 171 7.80 1.92 8.17
C HIS A 171 8.89 1.26 7.33
N THR A 172 9.29 0.07 7.75
CA THR A 172 10.08 -0.84 6.93
C THR A 172 9.20 -2.00 6.53
N TRP A 173 9.18 -2.30 5.24
CA TRP A 173 8.49 -3.42 4.63
C TRP A 173 9.52 -4.47 4.21
N ASP A 174 10.11 -5.14 5.18
CA ASP A 174 11.01 -6.26 4.95
C ASP A 174 10.32 -7.60 5.27
N PHE A 175 11.04 -8.71 5.16
CA PHE A 175 10.48 -10.01 5.45
C PHE A 175 9.91 -10.09 6.88
N GLU A 176 10.65 -9.57 7.87
CA GLU A 176 10.26 -9.64 9.29
C GLU A 176 8.97 -8.89 9.59
N THR A 177 8.75 -7.76 8.93
CA THR A 177 7.58 -6.89 9.10
C THR A 177 6.44 -7.20 8.14
N SER A 178 6.70 -8.04 7.10
CA SER A 178 5.68 -8.49 6.16
C SER A 178 5.12 -9.86 6.54
N LEU A 179 5.95 -10.90 6.53
CA LEU A 179 5.55 -12.30 6.76
C LEU A 179 6.21 -12.93 8.00
N GLY A 180 7.15 -12.24 8.63
CA GLY A 180 7.94 -12.71 9.78
C GLY A 180 7.19 -12.59 11.11
N LYS A 181 7.93 -12.30 12.19
CA LYS A 181 7.40 -12.31 13.56
C LYS A 181 6.71 -11.02 13.97
N ARG A 182 6.93 -9.91 13.25
CA ARG A 182 6.38 -8.58 13.57
C ARG A 182 5.60 -7.97 12.40
N PRO A 183 4.65 -8.72 11.80
CA PRO A 183 3.96 -8.28 10.60
C PRO A 183 3.07 -7.07 10.89
N HIS A 184 3.12 -6.04 10.02
CA HIS A 184 2.32 -4.83 10.15
C HIS A 184 0.83 -5.11 9.97
N TRP A 185 0.46 -5.95 8.99
CA TRP A 185 -0.94 -6.23 8.65
C TRP A 185 -1.48 -7.54 9.24
N GLY A 186 -0.79 -8.08 10.24
CA GLY A 186 -1.20 -9.35 10.86
C GLY A 186 -0.53 -10.56 10.22
N ARG A 187 -0.86 -11.72 10.75
CA ARG A 187 -0.22 -12.96 10.34
C ARG A 187 -0.95 -13.56 9.15
N TRP A 188 -0.22 -14.03 8.13
CA TRP A 188 -0.82 -14.72 6.99
C TRP A 188 -1.58 -15.99 7.40
N GLN A 189 -1.18 -16.65 8.52
CA GLN A 189 -1.86 -17.81 9.07
C GLN A 189 -3.29 -17.51 9.58
N ASP A 190 -3.57 -16.24 9.85
CA ASP A 190 -4.88 -15.77 10.30
C ASP A 190 -5.77 -15.30 9.12
N GLY A 191 -5.33 -15.56 7.87
CA GLY A 191 -6.07 -15.25 6.65
C GLY A 191 -7.43 -15.95 6.58
N ILE A 192 -8.40 -15.33 5.89
CA ILE A 192 -9.75 -15.90 5.76
C ILE A 192 -9.70 -17.17 4.92
N GLY A 193 -10.26 -18.26 5.45
CA GLY A 193 -10.38 -19.53 4.72
C GLY A 193 -9.07 -20.34 4.61
N ILE A 194 -8.10 -20.10 5.47
CA ILE A 194 -6.88 -20.90 5.56
C ILE A 194 -7.23 -22.33 5.96
N THR A 195 -6.85 -23.30 5.12
CA THR A 195 -6.95 -24.75 5.36
C THR A 195 -5.66 -25.33 5.91
N ALA A 196 -5.67 -26.60 6.37
CA ALA A 196 -4.45 -27.29 6.80
C ALA A 196 -3.43 -27.41 5.65
N GLU A 197 -3.90 -27.72 4.43
CA GLU A 197 -3.07 -27.76 3.22
C GLU A 197 -2.46 -26.40 2.90
N ALA A 198 -3.27 -25.32 2.95
CA ALA A 198 -2.77 -23.95 2.73
C ALA A 198 -1.72 -23.55 3.78
N LEU A 199 -1.89 -23.94 5.05
CA LEU A 199 -0.88 -23.70 6.09
C LEU A 199 0.46 -24.34 5.78
N GLU A 200 0.46 -25.59 5.26
CA GLU A 200 1.67 -26.32 4.89
C GLU A 200 2.35 -25.65 3.69
N VAL A 201 1.63 -25.50 2.57
CA VAL A 201 2.17 -24.98 1.31
C VAL A 201 2.61 -23.53 1.44
N PHE A 202 1.80 -22.66 2.08
CA PHE A 202 2.18 -21.28 2.33
C PHE A 202 3.39 -21.20 3.27
N GLY A 203 3.44 -22.06 4.30
CA GLY A 203 4.59 -22.13 5.20
C GLY A 203 5.89 -22.53 4.49
N GLU A 204 5.86 -23.47 3.54
CA GLU A 204 7.02 -23.81 2.70
C GLU A 204 7.42 -22.64 1.80
N THR A 205 6.43 -21.99 1.18
CA THR A 205 6.64 -20.80 0.34
C THR A 205 7.26 -19.64 1.12
N VAL A 206 6.75 -19.34 2.32
CA VAL A 206 7.29 -18.28 3.20
C VAL A 206 8.75 -18.57 3.56
N ARG A 207 9.09 -19.79 3.93
CA ARG A 207 10.49 -20.17 4.22
C ARG A 207 11.40 -20.04 3.00
N LEU A 208 10.90 -20.36 1.81
CA LEU A 208 11.67 -20.20 0.58
C LEU A 208 11.89 -18.71 0.25
N ILE A 209 10.84 -17.86 0.37
CA ILE A 209 10.93 -16.42 0.20
C ILE A 209 11.97 -15.85 1.17
N GLU A 210 11.93 -16.21 2.46
CA GLU A 210 12.89 -15.75 3.47
C GLU A 210 14.34 -16.00 3.02
N ARG A 211 14.67 -17.25 2.65
CA ARG A 211 16.02 -17.61 2.19
C ARG A 211 16.45 -16.85 0.94
N ARG A 212 15.52 -16.62 0.00
CA ARG A 212 15.83 -15.89 -1.25
C ARG A 212 16.07 -14.42 -0.97
N LEU A 213 15.24 -13.78 -0.17
CA LEU A 213 15.39 -12.37 0.22
C LEU A 213 16.64 -12.12 1.08
N ASP A 214 16.99 -13.06 1.97
CA ASP A 214 18.25 -13.01 2.73
C ASP A 214 19.46 -13.04 1.80
N ARG A 215 19.44 -13.92 0.78
CA ARG A 215 20.50 -13.99 -0.25
C ARG A 215 20.54 -12.74 -1.14
N PHE A 216 19.37 -12.22 -1.51
CA PHE A 216 19.23 -11.00 -2.32
C PHE A 216 19.81 -9.78 -1.58
N GLY A 217 19.63 -9.74 -0.25
CA GLY A 217 20.23 -8.74 0.62
C GLY A 217 19.54 -7.37 0.55
N LYS A 218 20.07 -6.43 1.34
CA LYS A 218 19.52 -5.07 1.50
C LYS A 218 20.59 -4.00 1.24
N THR A 219 21.29 -4.11 0.11
CA THR A 219 22.26 -3.08 -0.28
C THR A 219 21.56 -1.78 -0.66
N PRO A 220 22.17 -0.59 -0.51
CA PRO A 220 21.53 0.71 -0.76
C PRO A 220 21.05 0.92 -2.20
N ASP A 221 21.57 0.16 -3.16
CA ASP A 221 21.20 0.19 -4.57
C ASP A 221 19.93 -0.59 -4.89
N ARG A 222 19.44 -1.45 -3.95
CA ARG A 222 18.24 -2.25 -4.13
C ARG A 222 17.23 -2.14 -2.99
N PHE A 223 17.60 -1.51 -1.87
CA PHE A 223 16.77 -1.34 -0.67
C PHE A 223 16.81 0.11 -0.17
N ASN A 224 15.71 0.84 -0.28
CA ASN A 224 15.59 2.21 0.17
C ASN A 224 14.10 2.57 0.34
N LEU A 225 13.79 3.88 0.38
CA LEU A 225 12.41 4.38 0.42
C LEU A 225 11.71 4.09 -0.92
N ILE A 226 10.52 3.50 -0.84
CA ILE A 226 9.65 3.14 -1.97
C ILE A 226 8.23 3.60 -1.72
N HIS A 227 7.37 3.55 -2.74
CA HIS A 227 5.94 3.82 -2.59
C HIS A 227 5.26 2.75 -1.72
N GLY A 228 5.56 1.48 -1.95
CA GLY A 228 5.07 0.35 -1.17
C GLY A 228 3.66 -0.13 -1.52
N ASP A 229 2.90 0.62 -2.30
CA ASP A 229 1.55 0.26 -2.74
C ASP A 229 1.19 0.87 -4.11
N MET A 230 2.03 0.63 -5.14
CA MET A 230 1.79 1.12 -6.52
C MET A 230 0.72 0.30 -7.27
N ARG A 231 -0.31 -0.17 -6.58
CA ARG A 231 -1.45 -0.86 -7.21
C ARG A 231 -2.25 0.10 -8.11
N LEU A 232 -3.00 -0.45 -9.05
CA LEU A 232 -3.72 0.34 -10.07
C LEU A 232 -4.63 1.40 -9.45
N ALA A 233 -5.34 1.08 -8.37
CA ALA A 233 -6.22 2.02 -7.67
C ALA A 233 -5.49 3.25 -7.06
N ASN A 234 -4.16 3.20 -6.93
CA ASN A 234 -3.32 4.31 -6.46
C ASN A 234 -2.64 5.07 -7.61
N LEU A 235 -3.11 4.86 -8.83
CA LEU A 235 -2.62 5.50 -10.04
C LEU A 235 -3.79 6.17 -10.77
N LEU A 236 -3.53 7.36 -11.32
CA LEU A 236 -4.51 8.09 -12.10
C LEU A 236 -3.95 8.38 -13.49
N THR A 237 -4.57 7.78 -14.51
CA THR A 237 -4.23 8.02 -15.91
C THR A 237 -5.06 9.18 -16.46
N ASP A 238 -4.38 10.17 -17.02
CA ASP A 238 -4.97 11.23 -17.83
C ASP A 238 -4.24 11.28 -19.17
N ARG A 239 -4.87 10.83 -20.23
CA ARG A 239 -4.27 10.63 -21.56
C ARG A 239 -3.04 9.69 -21.49
N SER A 240 -1.84 10.22 -21.69
CA SER A 240 -0.56 9.49 -21.62
C SER A 240 0.20 9.70 -20.31
N THR A 241 -0.39 10.42 -19.36
CA THR A 241 0.26 10.77 -18.10
C THR A 241 -0.28 9.91 -16.99
N ILE A 242 0.61 9.31 -16.19
CA ILE A 242 0.25 8.60 -14.97
C ILE A 242 0.70 9.43 -13.77
N LYS A 243 -0.22 9.68 -12.86
CA LYS A 243 0.00 10.32 -11.57
C LYS A 243 -0.02 9.25 -10.48
N VAL A 244 0.82 9.40 -9.49
CA VAL A 244 0.92 8.47 -8.35
C VAL A 244 0.30 9.12 -7.13
N ILE A 245 -0.69 8.46 -6.55
CA ILE A 245 -1.41 8.92 -5.36
C ILE A 245 -1.25 7.93 -4.22
N ASP A 246 -1.71 8.31 -3.03
CA ASP A 246 -1.76 7.48 -1.82
C ASP A 246 -0.41 6.88 -1.38
N PHE A 247 0.46 7.76 -0.88
CA PHE A 247 1.76 7.42 -0.31
C PHE A 247 1.69 6.94 1.14
N ASP A 248 0.49 6.58 1.64
CA ASP A 248 0.31 6.23 3.06
C ASP A 248 1.18 5.05 3.50
N ASP A 249 1.40 4.08 2.61
CA ASP A 249 2.26 2.92 2.86
C ASP A 249 3.71 3.10 2.43
N CYS A 250 4.12 4.31 1.96
CA CYS A 250 5.51 4.53 1.60
C CYS A 250 6.44 4.21 2.77
N GLY A 251 7.53 3.53 2.47
CA GLY A 251 8.45 3.04 3.50
C GLY A 251 9.72 2.43 2.93
N PHE A 252 10.57 1.93 3.80
CA PHE A 252 11.82 1.30 3.39
C PHE A 252 11.61 -0.15 2.98
N SER A 253 11.94 -0.48 1.73
CA SER A 253 11.86 -1.83 1.19
C SER A 253 12.78 -2.00 -0.01
N TRP A 254 12.74 -3.19 -0.61
CA TRP A 254 13.39 -3.45 -1.90
C TRP A 254 12.67 -2.74 -3.04
N PHE A 255 13.39 -2.20 -3.99
CA PHE A 255 12.82 -1.53 -5.15
C PHE A 255 11.87 -2.42 -5.96
N LEU A 256 12.16 -3.72 -6.03
CA LEU A 256 11.30 -4.69 -6.70
C LEU A 256 9.96 -4.93 -6.01
N TYR A 257 9.82 -4.51 -4.75
CA TYR A 257 8.51 -4.57 -4.08
C TYR A 257 7.50 -3.62 -4.73
N ASP A 258 7.91 -2.44 -5.21
CA ASP A 258 7.02 -1.57 -6.00
C ASP A 258 6.55 -2.24 -7.29
N CYS A 259 7.41 -3.01 -7.98
CA CYS A 259 6.99 -3.84 -9.12
C CYS A 259 5.89 -4.83 -8.72
N ALA A 260 6.11 -5.58 -7.64
CA ALA A 260 5.14 -6.57 -7.16
C ALA A 260 3.79 -5.96 -6.78
N THR A 261 3.79 -4.73 -6.23
CA THR A 261 2.53 -4.07 -5.84
C THR A 261 1.65 -3.69 -7.02
N THR A 262 2.21 -3.54 -8.24
CA THR A 262 1.43 -3.17 -9.43
C THR A 262 0.41 -4.22 -9.84
N VAL A 263 0.63 -5.48 -9.49
CA VAL A 263 -0.25 -6.62 -9.80
C VAL A 263 -1.10 -7.08 -8.60
N SER A 264 -1.13 -6.28 -7.52
CA SER A 264 -1.91 -6.60 -6.31
C SER A 264 -3.36 -6.90 -6.63
N PHE A 265 -3.86 -8.00 -6.06
CA PHE A 265 -5.23 -8.52 -6.15
C PHE A 265 -5.59 -9.24 -7.46
N PHE A 266 -4.70 -9.32 -8.45
CA PHE A 266 -4.89 -10.08 -9.68
C PHE A 266 -3.61 -10.84 -10.12
N GLU A 267 -2.76 -11.20 -9.17
CA GLU A 267 -1.47 -11.88 -9.38
C GLU A 267 -1.62 -13.25 -10.09
N ASP A 268 -2.81 -13.83 -10.06
CA ASP A 268 -3.15 -15.10 -10.73
C ASP A 268 -3.70 -14.92 -12.16
N ASN A 269 -3.82 -13.68 -12.65
CA ASN A 269 -4.26 -13.40 -14.01
C ASN A 269 -3.20 -13.85 -15.05
N SER A 270 -3.66 -14.39 -16.18
CA SER A 270 -2.79 -14.91 -17.25
C SER A 270 -1.91 -13.86 -17.90
N GLU A 271 -2.32 -12.60 -17.88
CA GLU A 271 -1.57 -11.48 -18.45
C GLU A 271 -0.42 -10.96 -17.55
N VAL A 272 -0.39 -11.34 -16.28
CA VAL A 272 0.59 -10.82 -15.30
C VAL A 272 2.05 -10.97 -15.77
N PRO A 273 2.49 -12.11 -16.34
CA PRO A 273 3.87 -12.21 -16.83
C PRO A 273 4.21 -11.13 -17.87
N GLU A 274 3.34 -10.88 -18.84
CA GLU A 274 3.56 -9.86 -19.87
C GLU A 274 3.58 -8.43 -19.29
N LEU A 275 2.71 -8.16 -18.31
CA LEU A 275 2.66 -6.88 -17.59
C LEU A 275 3.94 -6.63 -16.79
N LEU A 276 4.46 -7.62 -16.09
CA LEU A 276 5.73 -7.51 -15.36
C LEU A 276 6.92 -7.33 -16.31
N GLU A 277 6.95 -8.02 -17.45
CA GLU A 277 7.94 -7.78 -18.50
C GLU A 277 7.85 -6.35 -19.05
N ALA A 278 6.65 -5.83 -19.26
CA ALA A 278 6.42 -4.45 -19.67
C ALA A 278 6.96 -3.46 -18.62
N TRP A 279 6.67 -3.69 -17.34
CA TRP A 279 7.21 -2.89 -16.24
C TRP A 279 8.75 -2.90 -16.24
N VAL A 280 9.38 -4.06 -16.41
CA VAL A 280 10.84 -4.21 -16.50
C VAL A 280 11.41 -3.42 -17.70
N ARG A 281 10.76 -3.51 -18.87
CA ARG A 281 11.17 -2.73 -20.05
C ARG A 281 11.12 -1.22 -19.74
N GLY A 282 10.04 -0.75 -19.11
CA GLY A 282 9.90 0.65 -18.71
C GLY A 282 10.96 1.06 -17.68
N TYR A 283 11.17 0.25 -16.66
CA TYR A 283 12.19 0.51 -15.63
C TYR A 283 13.59 0.68 -16.24
N ARG A 284 13.96 -0.19 -17.18
CA ARG A 284 15.26 -0.18 -17.87
C ARG A 284 15.47 1.01 -18.80
N ARG A 285 14.44 1.77 -19.17
CA ARG A 285 14.60 3.05 -19.91
C ARG A 285 15.21 4.15 -19.06
N VAL A 286 15.07 4.07 -17.75
CA VAL A 286 15.49 5.11 -16.81
C VAL A 286 16.58 4.61 -15.86
N GLY A 287 16.43 3.39 -15.35
CA GLY A 287 17.31 2.78 -14.37
C GLY A 287 17.97 1.51 -14.88
N THR A 288 18.78 0.90 -14.03
CA THR A 288 19.37 -0.42 -14.28
C THR A 288 18.63 -1.47 -13.48
N LEU A 289 18.36 -2.61 -14.09
CA LEU A 289 17.85 -3.82 -13.47
C LEU A 289 18.60 -5.01 -14.04
N SER A 290 19.39 -5.67 -13.22
CA SER A 290 20.18 -6.84 -13.62
C SER A 290 19.28 -8.05 -13.88
N ALA A 291 19.80 -9.05 -14.59
CA ALA A 291 19.09 -10.32 -14.78
C ALA A 291 18.87 -11.08 -13.44
N GLU A 292 19.79 -10.90 -12.46
CA GLU A 292 19.64 -11.46 -11.11
C GLU A 292 18.46 -10.81 -10.38
N GLU A 293 18.33 -9.49 -10.45
CA GLU A 293 17.21 -8.75 -9.84
C GLU A 293 15.90 -9.13 -10.53
N GLU A 294 15.85 -9.18 -11.85
CA GLU A 294 14.65 -9.57 -12.60
C GLU A 294 14.19 -10.99 -12.20
N ALA A 295 15.12 -11.92 -12.00
CA ALA A 295 14.80 -13.30 -11.57
C ALA A 295 14.19 -13.39 -10.17
N GLU A 296 14.27 -12.33 -9.36
CA GLU A 296 13.66 -12.27 -8.03
C GLU A 296 12.26 -11.63 -8.03
N ILE A 297 11.75 -11.09 -9.14
CA ILE A 297 10.43 -10.44 -9.19
C ILE A 297 9.35 -11.37 -8.67
N ASP A 298 9.36 -12.65 -9.04
CA ASP A 298 8.37 -13.63 -8.56
C ASP A 298 8.41 -13.80 -7.03
N SER A 299 9.58 -13.66 -6.40
CA SER A 299 9.70 -13.72 -4.94
C SER A 299 9.00 -12.53 -4.28
N PHE A 300 9.08 -11.34 -4.89
CA PHE A 300 8.39 -10.15 -4.40
C PHE A 300 6.88 -10.22 -4.68
N VAL A 301 6.45 -10.75 -5.81
CA VAL A 301 5.03 -10.99 -6.11
C VAL A 301 4.43 -11.96 -5.08
N MET A 302 5.13 -13.06 -4.76
CA MET A 302 4.67 -14.00 -3.75
C MET A 302 4.71 -13.44 -2.33
N LEU A 303 5.72 -12.62 -1.99
CA LEU A 303 5.78 -11.87 -0.73
C LEU A 303 4.54 -10.98 -0.59
N ARG A 304 4.22 -10.20 -1.64
CA ARG A 304 3.04 -9.31 -1.66
C ARG A 304 1.75 -10.12 -1.57
N ARG A 305 1.59 -11.19 -2.35
CA ARG A 305 0.40 -12.05 -2.34
C ARG A 305 0.08 -12.59 -0.95
N LEU A 306 1.08 -13.15 -0.25
CA LEU A 306 0.90 -13.69 1.09
C LEU A 306 0.68 -12.60 2.14
N LEU A 307 1.29 -11.42 1.98
CA LEU A 307 1.02 -10.26 2.81
C LEU A 307 -0.44 -9.78 2.65
N LEU A 308 -0.99 -9.82 1.43
CA LEU A 308 -2.40 -9.47 1.18
C LEU A 308 -3.36 -10.53 1.74
N VAL A 309 -3.00 -11.81 1.80
CA VAL A 309 -3.76 -12.81 2.57
C VAL A 309 -3.88 -12.41 4.05
N ALA A 310 -2.78 -11.90 4.64
CA ALA A 310 -2.79 -11.38 6.01
C ALA A 310 -3.65 -10.11 6.13
N TRP A 311 -3.53 -9.18 5.17
CA TRP A 311 -4.29 -7.93 5.14
C TRP A 311 -5.80 -8.21 5.07
N ILE A 312 -6.26 -9.07 4.16
CA ILE A 312 -7.67 -9.48 4.05
C ILE A 312 -8.19 -10.03 5.38
N GLY A 313 -7.40 -10.86 6.07
CA GLY A 313 -7.77 -11.40 7.38
C GLY A 313 -7.86 -10.35 8.49
N SER A 314 -6.99 -9.35 8.47
CA SER A 314 -6.93 -8.30 9.50
C SER A 314 -7.88 -7.12 9.23
N HIS A 315 -8.35 -6.94 7.99
CA HIS A 315 -9.24 -5.88 7.53
C HIS A 315 -10.58 -6.42 6.99
N ALA A 316 -11.05 -7.54 7.57
CA ALA A 316 -12.26 -8.24 7.13
C ALA A 316 -13.54 -7.39 7.17
N GLU A 317 -13.50 -6.22 7.81
CA GLU A 317 -14.58 -5.23 7.83
C GLU A 317 -14.64 -4.35 6.58
N THR A 318 -13.58 -4.29 5.76
CA THR A 318 -13.55 -3.46 4.54
C THR A 318 -14.27 -4.14 3.37
N GLU A 319 -14.87 -3.35 2.49
CA GLU A 319 -15.56 -3.85 1.29
C GLU A 319 -14.61 -4.67 0.39
N LEU A 320 -13.37 -4.21 0.20
CA LEU A 320 -12.37 -4.90 -0.60
C LEU A 320 -12.03 -6.27 0.00
N ALA A 321 -11.75 -6.36 1.30
CA ALA A 321 -11.46 -7.62 1.94
C ALA A 321 -12.65 -8.60 1.89
N GLN A 322 -13.88 -8.09 2.01
CA GLN A 322 -15.10 -8.88 1.88
C GLN A 322 -15.30 -9.41 0.46
N SER A 323 -15.04 -8.59 -0.56
CA SER A 323 -15.14 -9.00 -1.96
C SER A 323 -14.10 -10.06 -2.34
N MET A 324 -12.89 -9.97 -1.81
CA MET A 324 -11.81 -10.94 -2.03
C MET A 324 -12.04 -12.23 -1.25
N GLY A 325 -12.31 -12.12 0.04
CA GLY A 325 -12.72 -13.21 0.93
C GLY A 325 -11.87 -14.48 0.83
N VAL A 326 -12.54 -15.62 0.95
CA VAL A 326 -11.94 -16.97 0.86
C VAL A 326 -11.37 -17.25 -0.54
N ALA A 327 -11.93 -16.64 -1.59
CA ALA A 327 -11.49 -16.88 -2.97
C ALA A 327 -10.02 -16.46 -3.18
N TYR A 328 -9.61 -15.35 -2.59
CA TYR A 328 -8.23 -14.89 -2.68
C TYR A 328 -7.24 -15.86 -2.03
N THR A 329 -7.55 -16.31 -0.81
CA THR A 329 -6.74 -17.32 -0.11
C THR A 329 -6.65 -18.63 -0.90
N ARG A 330 -7.78 -19.12 -1.45
CA ARG A 330 -7.82 -20.32 -2.28
C ARG A 330 -6.99 -20.15 -3.56
N GLY A 331 -7.11 -19.01 -4.25
CA GLY A 331 -6.33 -18.71 -5.46
C GLY A 331 -4.83 -18.55 -5.19
N THR A 332 -4.42 -18.34 -3.94
CA THR A 332 -3.01 -18.25 -3.55
C THR A 332 -2.31 -19.62 -3.55
N LEU A 333 -3.05 -20.71 -3.31
CA LEU A 333 -2.47 -22.08 -3.24
C LEU A 333 -1.74 -22.47 -4.53
N PRO A 334 -2.37 -22.44 -5.73
CA PRO A 334 -1.68 -22.81 -6.98
C PRO A 334 -0.53 -21.83 -7.33
N LEU A 335 -0.57 -20.58 -6.89
CA LEU A 335 0.56 -19.67 -7.04
C LEU A 335 1.77 -20.12 -6.21
N CYS A 336 1.54 -20.49 -4.96
CA CYS A 336 2.58 -21.03 -4.08
C CYS A 336 3.18 -22.33 -4.64
N GLU A 337 2.34 -23.27 -5.14
CA GLU A 337 2.80 -24.52 -5.74
C GLU A 337 3.70 -24.27 -6.97
N ARG A 338 3.31 -23.35 -7.86
CA ARG A 338 4.14 -22.95 -9.01
C ARG A 338 5.46 -22.34 -8.57
N TYR A 339 5.44 -21.47 -7.55
CA TYR A 339 6.65 -20.86 -7.02
C TYR A 339 7.58 -21.89 -6.39
N LEU A 340 7.07 -22.82 -5.60
CA LEU A 340 7.84 -23.92 -5.02
C LEU A 340 8.41 -24.85 -6.09
N SER A 341 7.65 -25.16 -7.14
CA SER A 341 8.12 -25.95 -8.27
C SER A 341 9.27 -25.29 -9.03
N ARG A 342 9.22 -23.96 -9.20
CA ARG A 342 10.23 -23.19 -9.93
C ARG A 342 11.52 -22.98 -9.14
N PHE A 343 11.41 -22.71 -7.84
CA PHE A 343 12.54 -22.24 -7.02
C PHE A 343 12.88 -23.14 -5.84
N GLY A 344 12.04 -24.15 -5.54
CA GLY A 344 12.30 -25.12 -4.48
C GLY A 344 13.45 -26.06 -4.88
N GLU A 345 14.20 -26.51 -3.90
CA GLU A 345 15.16 -27.61 -4.13
C GLU A 345 14.38 -28.88 -4.51
N ALA A 346 14.88 -29.61 -5.51
CA ALA A 346 14.30 -30.90 -5.85
C ALA A 346 14.24 -31.75 -4.57
N ARG A 347 13.05 -32.19 -4.16
CA ARG A 347 12.93 -33.16 -3.05
C ARG A 347 13.78 -34.34 -3.44
N PRO A 348 14.76 -34.79 -2.60
CA PRO A 348 15.45 -36.01 -2.88
C PRO A 348 14.39 -37.10 -3.05
N SER A 349 14.40 -37.77 -4.18
CA SER A 349 13.53 -38.92 -4.40
C SER A 349 13.76 -39.88 -3.23
N LEU A 350 12.74 -40.09 -2.40
CA LEU A 350 12.75 -41.17 -1.42
C LEU A 350 12.89 -42.41 -2.25
N GLY A 351 14.14 -42.87 -2.40
CA GLY A 351 14.47 -44.08 -3.08
C GLY A 351 13.67 -45.22 -2.45
N GLY A 352 12.72 -45.77 -3.22
CA GLY A 352 12.06 -47.00 -2.84
C GLY A 352 13.13 -48.08 -2.67
N SER A 353 13.24 -48.61 -1.51
CA SER A 353 13.89 -49.85 -1.18
C SER A 353 12.83 -50.95 -1.07
#